data_9b50d4ee7923fb69580e0caaa6123ade
#
_entry.id   9b50d4ee7923fb69580e0caaa6123ade
#
_cell.length_a   1.000
_cell.length_b   1.000
_cell.length_c   1.000
_cell.angle_alpha   90.00
_cell.angle_beta   90.00
_cell.angle_gamma   90.00
#
_symmetry.space_group_name_H-M   'P 1'
#
loop_
_entity.id
_entity.type
_entity.pdbx_description
1 polymer ?
#
loop_
_entity_poly.entity_id
_entity_poly.type
_entity_poly.pdbx_seq_one_letter_code
_entity_poly.pdbx_strand_id
1 'polypeptide(L)'
;MENELLQTASNFTDVPNFRCTMFNSDSEDYKCVIIIAVKRASAAFSLIGCFFMLLVIWLFRKYNSLAQKMILSLTLAALFDSIAYLMGEVIPDGALCNFQAWWLTYFDWCSLAWVCCITANLYFNLVKETRTEHLAAVYYVAAWGVPFFLSCLPLFGDYYGPAGAWCWITDEHVVWRFGIWYIPLFVLIFLMMSCYLHIFYIAKKRVLTWSGPYDPEKERSKILLAQEIKPLKWYPSVYLAVSLFPLINRVHNAFDPNHPVFVLTLLHVITAPLHGLANAIVFGFDRETWSQLNLTSLQLAFQSRFSDTTLIMEYRPGPVRYVAHLESDSSDSCDDGTGAIYSSTMTSWDRRP
;
A
#
# COMPACT_ATOMS: atom_id res chain seq x y z
N MET A 1 -40.68 -32.37 29.53
CA MET A 1 -40.34 -32.13 28.09
C MET A 1 -40.67 -30.70 27.64
N GLU A 2 -41.85 -30.17 27.95
CA GLU A 2 -42.24 -28.81 27.55
C GLU A 2 -41.44 -27.69 28.28
N ASN A 3 -41.09 -27.91 29.55
CA ASN A 3 -40.29 -26.99 30.34
C ASN A 3 -38.78 -27.00 30.00
N GLU A 4 -38.25 -28.08 29.47
CA GLU A 4 -36.86 -28.15 28.98
C GLU A 4 -36.69 -27.49 27.62
N LEU A 5 -37.71 -27.54 26.77
CA LEU A 5 -37.73 -26.84 25.48
C LEU A 5 -37.84 -25.32 25.66
N LEU A 6 -38.56 -24.86 26.66
CA LEU A 6 -38.64 -23.43 27.03
C LEU A 6 -37.34 -22.92 27.64
N GLN A 7 -36.63 -23.74 28.41
CA GLN A 7 -35.31 -23.36 28.97
C GLN A 7 -34.21 -23.37 27.89
N THR A 8 -34.28 -24.27 26.91
CA THR A 8 -33.34 -24.25 25.77
C THR A 8 -33.63 -23.10 24.81
N ALA A 9 -34.88 -22.67 24.67
CA ALA A 9 -35.24 -21.50 23.87
C ALA A 9 -34.82 -20.17 24.51
N SER A 10 -34.86 -20.09 25.88
CA SER A 10 -34.41 -18.89 26.60
C SER A 10 -32.87 -18.71 26.59
N ASN A 11 -32.12 -19.80 26.44
CA ASN A 11 -30.65 -19.73 26.32
C ASN A 11 -30.16 -19.33 24.91
N PHE A 12 -31.06 -19.22 23.91
CA PHE A 12 -30.70 -18.78 22.57
C PHE A 12 -30.93 -17.27 22.35
N THR A 13 -31.46 -16.56 23.37
CA THR A 13 -31.68 -15.10 23.35
C THR A 13 -30.63 -14.30 24.12
N ASP A 14 -29.66 -14.94 24.76
CA ASP A 14 -28.46 -14.28 25.26
C ASP A 14 -27.51 -13.96 24.09
N VAL A 15 -27.96 -13.12 23.15
CA VAL A 15 -27.06 -12.28 22.39
C VAL A 15 -26.38 -11.39 23.43
N PRO A 16 -25.07 -11.49 23.67
CA PRO A 16 -24.39 -10.65 24.62
C PRO A 16 -24.78 -9.21 24.31
N ASN A 17 -25.41 -8.52 25.25
CA ASN A 17 -25.77 -7.11 25.11
C ASN A 17 -24.51 -6.36 24.75
N PHE A 18 -24.38 -6.08 23.46
CA PHE A 18 -23.27 -5.36 22.86
C PHE A 18 -23.34 -3.91 23.34
N ARG A 19 -22.69 -3.62 24.48
CA ARG A 19 -22.54 -2.26 24.98
C ARG A 19 -21.30 -1.64 24.39
N CYS A 20 -21.51 -0.76 23.45
CA CYS A 20 -20.47 0.13 22.96
C CYS A 20 -20.12 1.13 24.05
N THR A 21 -18.91 1.06 24.57
CA THR A 21 -18.42 1.98 25.61
C THR A 21 -18.07 3.38 25.09
N MET A 22 -18.18 3.61 23.77
CA MET A 22 -17.73 4.84 23.12
C MET A 22 -18.71 6.03 23.31
N PHE A 23 -20.00 5.76 23.50
CA PHE A 23 -21.02 6.77 23.70
C PHE A 23 -21.79 6.48 24.99
N ASN A 24 -21.84 7.46 25.89
CA ASN A 24 -22.30 7.31 27.29
C ASN A 24 -23.81 7.15 27.48
N SER A 25 -24.62 6.91 26.43
CA SER A 25 -26.07 6.76 26.59
C SER A 25 -26.62 5.55 25.86
N ASP A 26 -27.47 4.79 26.52
CA ASP A 26 -28.20 3.62 25.99
C ASP A 26 -29.03 3.97 24.73
N SER A 27 -29.35 5.26 24.52
CA SER A 27 -30.07 5.75 23.33
C SER A 27 -29.19 5.88 22.08
N GLU A 28 -27.88 5.71 22.20
CA GLU A 28 -26.91 5.94 21.11
C GLU A 28 -26.26 4.66 20.57
N ASP A 29 -26.72 3.49 20.98
CA ASP A 29 -26.21 2.19 20.51
C ASP A 29 -26.24 2.04 18.99
N TYR A 30 -27.21 2.69 18.30
CA TYR A 30 -27.27 2.70 16.85
C TYR A 30 -26.03 3.34 16.19
N LYS A 31 -25.43 4.36 16.82
CA LYS A 31 -24.22 5.02 16.32
C LYS A 31 -23.03 4.05 16.26
N CYS A 32 -22.93 3.19 17.27
CA CYS A 32 -21.88 2.18 17.32
C CYS A 32 -22.07 1.10 16.26
N VAL A 33 -23.31 0.64 16.08
CA VAL A 33 -23.63 -0.32 15.01
C VAL A 33 -23.27 0.25 13.64
N ILE A 34 -23.58 1.53 13.39
CA ILE A 34 -23.20 2.22 12.15
C ILE A 34 -21.68 2.25 11.98
N ILE A 35 -20.93 2.65 13.02
CA ILE A 35 -19.46 2.72 12.96
C ILE A 35 -18.86 1.35 12.62
N ILE A 36 -19.33 0.28 13.24
CA ILE A 36 -18.83 -1.08 13.01
C ILE A 36 -19.18 -1.56 11.59
N ALA A 37 -20.44 -1.34 11.16
CA ALA A 37 -20.89 -1.73 9.83
C ALA A 37 -20.08 -1.01 8.74
N VAL A 38 -19.89 0.30 8.87
CA VAL A 38 -19.13 1.13 7.93
C VAL A 38 -17.65 0.73 7.94
N LYS A 39 -17.04 0.51 9.11
CA LYS A 39 -15.67 0.02 9.25
C LYS A 39 -15.45 -1.28 8.48
N ARG A 40 -16.33 -2.26 8.67
CA ARG A 40 -16.26 -3.56 7.97
C ARG A 40 -16.45 -3.43 6.47
N ALA A 41 -17.41 -2.61 6.02
CA ALA A 41 -17.63 -2.36 4.61
C ALA A 41 -16.39 -1.73 3.95
N SER A 42 -15.81 -0.70 4.56
CA SER A 42 -14.59 -0.04 4.08
C SER A 42 -13.40 -1.01 4.02
N ALA A 43 -13.23 -1.85 5.05
CA ALA A 43 -12.19 -2.86 5.09
C ALA A 43 -12.38 -3.95 4.02
N ALA A 44 -13.62 -4.36 3.75
CA ALA A 44 -13.90 -5.33 2.67
C ALA A 44 -13.54 -4.78 1.29
N PHE A 45 -13.87 -3.50 1.00
CA PHE A 45 -13.46 -2.86 -0.25
C PHE A 45 -11.93 -2.76 -0.36
N SER A 46 -11.25 -2.44 0.72
CA SER A 46 -9.79 -2.38 0.78
C SER A 46 -9.17 -3.76 0.52
N LEU A 47 -9.74 -4.80 1.12
CA LEU A 47 -9.30 -6.19 0.92
C LEU A 47 -9.41 -6.60 -0.56
N ILE A 48 -10.53 -6.29 -1.21
CA ILE A 48 -10.74 -6.54 -2.64
C ILE A 48 -9.68 -5.79 -3.47
N GLY A 49 -9.40 -4.53 -3.14
CA GLY A 49 -8.36 -3.74 -3.81
C GLY A 49 -6.97 -4.37 -3.65
N CYS A 50 -6.62 -4.81 -2.45
CA CYS A 50 -5.34 -5.49 -2.20
C CYS A 50 -5.22 -6.81 -2.97
N PHE A 51 -6.26 -7.64 -3.00
CA PHE A 51 -6.24 -8.88 -3.77
C PHE A 51 -6.11 -8.62 -5.27
N PHE A 52 -6.80 -7.61 -5.79
CA PHE A 52 -6.64 -7.19 -7.18
C PHE A 52 -5.20 -6.79 -7.49
N MET A 53 -4.58 -5.96 -6.66
CA MET A 53 -3.18 -5.57 -6.84
C MET A 53 -2.23 -6.76 -6.79
N LEU A 54 -2.38 -7.63 -5.80
CA LEU A 54 -1.54 -8.83 -5.65
C LEU A 54 -1.68 -9.75 -6.86
N LEU A 55 -2.91 -9.94 -7.36
CA LEU A 55 -3.17 -10.72 -8.56
C LEU A 55 -2.45 -10.13 -9.78
N VAL A 56 -2.56 -8.82 -10.01
CA VAL A 56 -1.91 -8.14 -11.13
C VAL A 56 -0.38 -8.18 -11.01
N ILE A 57 0.16 -7.92 -9.82
CA ILE A 57 1.60 -7.99 -9.55
C ILE A 57 2.12 -9.42 -9.81
N TRP A 58 1.41 -10.43 -9.34
CA TRP A 58 1.76 -11.83 -9.55
C TRP A 58 1.67 -12.22 -11.01
N LEU A 59 0.57 -11.87 -11.69
CA LEU A 59 0.30 -12.26 -13.07
C LEU A 59 1.34 -11.69 -14.04
N PHE A 60 1.66 -10.39 -13.91
CA PHE A 60 2.60 -9.68 -14.78
C PHE A 60 4.04 -9.68 -14.27
N ARG A 61 4.37 -10.46 -13.23
CA ARG A 61 5.72 -10.56 -12.63
C ARG A 61 6.31 -9.21 -12.25
N LYS A 62 5.47 -8.28 -11.76
CA LYS A 62 5.89 -6.93 -11.34
C LYS A 62 6.51 -6.95 -9.94
N TYR A 63 7.65 -7.63 -9.77
CA TYR A 63 8.40 -7.70 -8.50
C TYR A 63 9.93 -7.73 -8.70
N ASN A 64 10.43 -7.26 -9.86
CA ASN A 64 11.85 -7.30 -10.17
C ASN A 64 12.60 -6.07 -9.65
N SER A 65 12.04 -4.86 -9.80
CA SER A 65 12.66 -3.63 -9.32
C SER A 65 12.40 -3.38 -7.83
N LEU A 66 13.25 -2.58 -7.18
CA LEU A 66 13.07 -2.17 -5.78
C LEU A 66 11.73 -1.46 -5.59
N ALA A 67 11.36 -0.57 -6.51
CA ALA A 67 10.07 0.14 -6.49
C ALA A 67 8.88 -0.82 -6.47
N GLN A 68 8.89 -1.85 -7.32
CA GLN A 68 7.83 -2.86 -7.38
C GLN A 68 7.76 -3.70 -6.10
N LYS A 69 8.91 -4.04 -5.52
CA LYS A 69 8.98 -4.75 -4.22
C LYS A 69 8.42 -3.91 -3.08
N MET A 70 8.66 -2.61 -3.07
CA MET A 70 8.09 -1.69 -2.08
C MET A 70 6.56 -1.59 -2.20
N ILE A 71 6.04 -1.50 -3.44
CA ILE A 71 4.59 -1.51 -3.70
C ILE A 71 3.97 -2.83 -3.24
N LEU A 72 4.60 -3.97 -3.54
CA LEU A 72 4.15 -5.29 -3.08
C LEU A 72 4.10 -5.36 -1.56
N SER A 73 5.15 -4.90 -0.87
CA SER A 73 5.22 -4.92 0.59
C SER A 73 4.18 -4.00 1.23
N LEU A 74 3.97 -2.81 0.68
CA LEU A 74 2.90 -1.90 1.10
C LEU A 74 1.52 -2.54 0.92
N THR A 75 1.30 -3.23 -0.21
CA THR A 75 0.03 -3.93 -0.48
C THR A 75 -0.20 -5.07 0.52
N LEU A 76 0.84 -5.83 0.88
CA LEU A 76 0.74 -6.87 1.91
C LEU A 76 0.44 -6.27 3.29
N ALA A 77 1.08 -5.17 3.67
CA ALA A 77 0.79 -4.48 4.92
C ALA A 77 -0.68 -4.01 4.97
N ALA A 78 -1.16 -3.36 3.91
CA ALA A 78 -2.55 -2.91 3.80
C ALA A 78 -3.57 -4.07 3.75
N LEU A 79 -3.20 -5.22 3.18
CA LEU A 79 -4.02 -6.43 3.20
C LEU A 79 -4.25 -6.94 4.62
N PHE A 80 -3.17 -7.10 5.37
CA PHE A 80 -3.24 -7.59 6.75
C PHE A 80 -3.89 -6.58 7.70
N ASP A 81 -3.70 -5.29 7.46
CA ASP A 81 -4.39 -4.22 8.15
C ASP A 81 -5.91 -4.27 7.90
N SER A 82 -6.33 -4.45 6.66
CA SER A 82 -7.75 -4.62 6.30
C SER A 82 -8.38 -5.84 6.99
N ILE A 83 -7.64 -6.94 7.16
CA ILE A 83 -8.08 -8.12 7.91
C ILE A 83 -8.30 -7.76 9.38
N ALA A 84 -7.43 -6.97 10.00
CA ALA A 84 -7.59 -6.51 11.38
C ALA A 84 -8.90 -5.73 11.59
N TYR A 85 -9.24 -4.85 10.64
CA TYR A 85 -10.50 -4.09 10.69
C TYR A 85 -11.74 -4.98 10.46
N LEU A 86 -11.62 -6.08 9.71
CA LEU A 86 -12.71 -7.06 9.53
C LEU A 86 -12.96 -7.93 10.76
N MET A 87 -11.90 -8.29 11.51
CA MET A 87 -12.01 -9.08 12.75
C MET A 87 -12.78 -8.35 13.88
N GLY A 88 -13.08 -7.07 13.70
CA GLY A 88 -13.56 -6.18 14.75
C GLY A 88 -15.04 -6.27 15.07
N GLU A 89 -15.46 -7.27 15.82
CA GLU A 89 -16.52 -7.07 16.82
C GLU A 89 -15.87 -6.49 18.08
N VAL A 90 -16.69 -5.89 18.97
CA VAL A 90 -16.21 -5.59 20.31
C VAL A 90 -15.99 -6.94 20.98
N ILE A 91 -14.73 -7.36 20.98
CA ILE A 91 -14.31 -8.58 21.62
C ILE A 91 -14.16 -8.24 23.11
N PRO A 92 -14.74 -9.02 24.03
CA PRO A 92 -14.51 -8.80 25.45
C PRO A 92 -13.00 -8.89 25.75
N ASP A 93 -12.59 -8.22 26.82
CA ASP A 93 -11.20 -8.24 27.24
C ASP A 93 -10.66 -9.67 27.33
N GLY A 94 -9.44 -9.86 26.81
CA GLY A 94 -8.82 -11.19 26.76
C GLY A 94 -7.79 -11.33 25.64
N ALA A 95 -7.24 -12.53 25.52
CA ALA A 95 -6.15 -12.84 24.58
C ALA A 95 -6.48 -12.50 23.11
N LEU A 96 -7.72 -12.68 22.68
CA LEU A 96 -8.15 -12.38 21.32
C LEU A 96 -8.20 -10.87 21.05
N CYS A 97 -8.66 -10.09 22.05
CA CYS A 97 -8.65 -8.63 21.97
C CYS A 97 -7.22 -8.09 21.91
N ASN A 98 -6.33 -8.60 22.77
CA ASN A 98 -4.91 -8.23 22.78
C ASN A 98 -4.23 -8.58 21.45
N PHE A 99 -4.55 -9.74 20.88
CA PHE A 99 -4.05 -10.15 19.57
C PHE A 99 -4.54 -9.21 18.44
N GLN A 100 -5.83 -8.88 18.42
CA GLN A 100 -6.39 -7.94 17.45
C GLN A 100 -5.74 -6.56 17.56
N ALA A 101 -5.58 -6.05 18.79
CA ALA A 101 -4.96 -4.76 19.07
C ALA A 101 -3.52 -4.70 18.60
N TRP A 102 -2.74 -5.76 18.88
CA TRP A 102 -1.37 -5.91 18.41
C TRP A 102 -1.30 -6.00 16.88
N TRP A 103 -2.15 -6.83 16.26
CA TRP A 103 -2.20 -7.02 14.82
C TRP A 103 -2.51 -5.70 14.10
N LEU A 104 -3.55 -4.99 14.53
CA LEU A 104 -3.93 -3.69 13.99
C LEU A 104 -2.77 -2.68 14.13
N THR A 105 -2.20 -2.57 15.33
CA THR A 105 -1.09 -1.64 15.59
C THR A 105 0.13 -1.96 14.73
N TYR A 106 0.47 -3.24 14.58
CA TYR A 106 1.63 -3.68 13.79
C TYR A 106 1.48 -3.33 12.31
N PHE A 107 0.38 -3.72 11.67
CA PHE A 107 0.22 -3.54 10.23
C PHE A 107 -0.11 -2.09 9.84
N ASP A 108 -0.77 -1.34 10.69
CA ASP A 108 -0.96 0.10 10.49
C ASP A 108 0.40 0.83 10.53
N TRP A 109 1.27 0.48 11.49
CA TRP A 109 2.66 0.95 11.52
C TRP A 109 3.48 0.51 10.31
N CYS A 110 3.35 -0.74 9.85
CA CYS A 110 4.04 -1.21 8.65
C CYS A 110 3.61 -0.41 7.41
N SER A 111 2.31 -0.12 7.26
CA SER A 111 1.79 0.67 6.14
C SER A 111 2.38 2.08 6.14
N LEU A 112 2.38 2.77 7.29
CA LEU A 112 3.02 4.08 7.43
C LEU A 112 4.53 4.02 7.12
N ALA A 113 5.24 3.05 7.70
CA ALA A 113 6.68 2.90 7.51
C ALA A 113 7.04 2.61 6.04
N TRP A 114 6.26 1.80 5.33
CA TRP A 114 6.47 1.57 3.90
C TRP A 114 6.26 2.84 3.07
N VAL A 115 5.25 3.66 3.38
CA VAL A 115 5.05 4.94 2.69
C VAL A 115 6.18 5.91 2.98
N CYS A 116 6.70 5.94 4.22
CA CYS A 116 7.90 6.71 4.58
C CYS A 116 9.14 6.23 3.80
N CYS A 117 9.35 4.91 3.69
CA CYS A 117 10.43 4.32 2.91
C CYS A 117 10.31 4.66 1.41
N ILE A 118 9.09 4.60 0.85
CA ILE A 118 8.81 5.02 -0.53
C ILE A 118 9.16 6.50 -0.73
N THR A 119 8.76 7.36 0.22
CA THR A 119 9.08 8.80 0.18
C THR A 119 10.58 9.05 0.26
N ALA A 120 11.29 8.34 1.14
CA ALA A 120 12.74 8.40 1.24
C ALA A 120 13.43 7.92 -0.03
N ASN A 121 12.96 6.81 -0.62
CA ASN A 121 13.44 6.29 -1.88
C ASN A 121 13.27 7.31 -3.02
N LEU A 122 12.10 7.95 -3.11
CA LEU A 122 11.85 9.03 -4.07
C LEU A 122 12.80 10.21 -3.84
N TYR A 123 13.02 10.61 -2.58
CA TYR A 123 13.92 11.69 -2.23
C TYR A 123 15.36 11.41 -2.67
N PHE A 124 15.90 10.24 -2.35
CA PHE A 124 17.27 9.88 -2.73
C PHE A 124 17.43 9.80 -4.25
N ASN A 125 16.48 9.20 -4.94
CA ASN A 125 16.56 9.02 -6.39
C ASN A 125 16.34 10.36 -7.15
N LEU A 126 15.35 11.17 -6.75
CA LEU A 126 15.02 12.41 -7.47
C LEU A 126 15.88 13.60 -7.03
N VAL A 127 16.20 13.74 -5.74
CA VAL A 127 16.92 14.90 -5.22
C VAL A 127 18.43 14.68 -5.20
N LYS A 128 18.85 13.51 -4.70
CA LYS A 128 20.27 13.13 -4.57
C LYS A 128 20.83 12.44 -5.80
N GLU A 129 19.97 12.03 -6.75
CA GLU A 129 20.35 11.29 -7.97
C GLU A 129 21.18 10.02 -7.68
N THR A 130 20.90 9.36 -6.55
CA THR A 130 21.61 8.20 -6.05
C THR A 130 20.73 6.96 -6.16
N ARG A 131 21.25 5.87 -6.73
CA ARG A 131 20.54 4.59 -6.74
C ARG A 131 20.47 4.01 -5.33
N THR A 132 19.30 3.55 -4.93
CA THR A 132 19.00 3.08 -3.56
C THR A 132 18.85 1.57 -3.46
N GLU A 133 19.19 0.81 -4.49
CA GLU A 133 19.06 -0.65 -4.50
C GLU A 133 19.82 -1.32 -3.35
N HIS A 134 20.99 -0.78 -2.99
CA HIS A 134 21.80 -1.25 -1.85
C HIS A 134 21.14 -1.01 -0.48
N LEU A 135 20.16 -0.08 -0.40
CA LEU A 135 19.41 0.21 0.84
C LEU A 135 18.19 -0.70 1.03
N ALA A 136 17.94 -1.64 0.12
CA ALA A 136 16.77 -2.52 0.18
C ALA A 136 16.63 -3.19 1.55
N ALA A 137 17.69 -3.79 2.09
CA ALA A 137 17.67 -4.43 3.41
C ALA A 137 17.29 -3.45 4.53
N VAL A 138 17.80 -2.22 4.48
CA VAL A 138 17.47 -1.16 5.45
C VAL A 138 15.99 -0.82 5.40
N TYR A 139 15.40 -0.70 4.22
CA TYR A 139 13.96 -0.45 4.07
C TYR A 139 13.13 -1.59 4.64
N TYR A 140 13.51 -2.86 4.40
CA TYR A 140 12.79 -4.00 4.96
C TYR A 140 12.87 -4.06 6.49
N VAL A 141 14.06 -3.84 7.06
CA VAL A 141 14.23 -3.80 8.51
C VAL A 141 13.46 -2.62 9.12
N ALA A 142 13.52 -1.44 8.50
CA ALA A 142 12.80 -0.27 8.99
C ALA A 142 11.28 -0.45 8.92
N ALA A 143 10.75 -1.02 7.82
CA ALA A 143 9.31 -1.07 7.59
C ALA A 143 8.60 -2.29 8.20
N TRP A 144 9.31 -3.39 8.48
CA TRP A 144 8.75 -4.57 9.16
C TRP A 144 9.28 -4.74 10.57
N GLY A 145 10.60 -4.53 10.78
CA GLY A 145 11.25 -4.79 12.07
C GLY A 145 10.92 -3.73 13.12
N VAL A 146 11.10 -2.45 12.81
CA VAL A 146 10.80 -1.37 13.79
C VAL A 146 9.33 -1.39 14.23
N PRO A 147 8.33 -1.50 13.34
CA PRO A 147 6.93 -1.68 13.72
C PRO A 147 6.68 -2.88 14.62
N PHE A 148 7.35 -4.02 14.36
CA PHE A 148 7.22 -5.21 15.20
C PHE A 148 7.62 -4.93 16.64
N PHE A 149 8.79 -4.33 16.87
CA PHE A 149 9.24 -3.99 18.21
C PHE A 149 8.30 -2.99 18.89
N LEU A 150 7.88 -1.93 18.19
CA LEU A 150 6.98 -0.92 18.74
C LEU A 150 5.62 -1.52 19.15
N SER A 151 5.05 -2.39 18.31
CA SER A 151 3.76 -3.03 18.59
C SER A 151 3.82 -4.07 19.71
N CYS A 152 4.99 -4.68 19.95
CA CYS A 152 5.16 -5.63 21.05
C CYS A 152 5.32 -4.95 22.42
N LEU A 153 5.75 -3.68 22.49
CA LEU A 153 5.96 -3.00 23.77
C LEU A 153 4.71 -2.96 24.65
N PRO A 154 3.49 -2.64 24.15
CA PRO A 154 2.30 -2.63 24.99
C PRO A 154 1.87 -4.02 25.51
N LEU A 155 2.32 -5.12 24.86
CA LEU A 155 2.01 -6.47 25.33
C LEU A 155 2.68 -6.80 26.66
N PHE A 156 3.87 -6.24 26.94
CA PHE A 156 4.59 -6.52 28.19
C PHE A 156 3.92 -5.92 29.44
N GLY A 157 3.06 -4.94 29.28
CA GLY A 157 2.36 -4.27 30.38
C GLY A 157 0.85 -4.47 30.37
N ASP A 158 0.34 -5.39 29.53
CA ASP A 158 -1.11 -5.61 29.32
C ASP A 158 -1.89 -4.31 29.03
N TYR A 159 -1.29 -3.42 28.22
CA TYR A 159 -1.88 -2.13 27.87
C TYR A 159 -2.87 -2.21 26.70
N TYR A 160 -2.96 -3.35 26.03
CA TYR A 160 -3.97 -3.61 25.02
C TYR A 160 -5.27 -4.09 25.66
N GLY A 161 -6.40 -3.67 25.08
CA GLY A 161 -7.72 -4.06 25.55
C GLY A 161 -8.82 -3.39 24.73
N PRO A 162 -10.07 -3.51 25.16
CA PRO A 162 -11.20 -2.82 24.52
C PRO A 162 -11.03 -1.30 24.56
N ALA A 163 -11.09 -0.65 23.41
CA ALA A 163 -10.93 0.78 23.25
C ALA A 163 -12.04 1.37 22.36
N GLY A 164 -13.26 1.33 22.85
CA GLY A 164 -14.45 1.79 22.13
C GLY A 164 -15.00 0.76 21.14
N ALA A 165 -14.88 0.99 19.83
CA ALA A 165 -15.44 0.13 18.79
C ALA A 165 -14.47 -0.96 18.27
N TRP A 166 -13.28 -1.08 18.84
CA TRP A 166 -12.27 -2.11 18.54
C TRP A 166 -11.30 -2.28 19.71
N CYS A 167 -10.44 -3.30 19.64
CA CYS A 167 -9.36 -3.48 20.61
C CYS A 167 -8.12 -2.68 20.19
N TRP A 168 -7.53 -1.94 21.14
CA TRP A 168 -6.33 -1.15 20.97
C TRP A 168 -5.70 -0.82 22.33
N ILE A 169 -4.77 0.14 22.43
CA ILE A 169 -4.25 0.62 23.70
C ILE A 169 -5.42 1.26 24.49
N THR A 170 -5.66 0.82 25.72
CA THR A 170 -6.79 1.24 26.55
C THR A 170 -6.72 2.74 26.91
N ASP A 171 -7.87 3.35 27.20
CA ASP A 171 -7.96 4.79 27.51
C ASP A 171 -7.24 5.17 28.81
N GLU A 172 -7.05 4.22 29.73
CA GLU A 172 -6.31 4.42 30.97
C GLU A 172 -4.81 4.66 30.75
N HIS A 173 -4.26 4.18 29.62
CA HIS A 173 -2.84 4.24 29.31
C HIS A 173 -2.48 5.33 28.30
N VAL A 174 -2.93 6.55 28.55
CA VAL A 174 -2.72 7.72 27.66
C VAL A 174 -1.24 7.95 27.29
N VAL A 175 -0.33 7.79 28.24
CA VAL A 175 1.12 7.96 28.03
C VAL A 175 1.65 7.00 26.97
N TRP A 176 1.17 5.75 26.97
CA TRP A 176 1.53 4.74 25.96
C TRP A 176 0.95 5.06 24.60
N ARG A 177 -0.29 5.57 24.52
CA ARG A 177 -0.87 6.06 23.27
C ARG A 177 -0.02 7.18 22.65
N PHE A 178 0.41 8.14 23.48
CA PHE A 178 1.26 9.24 23.01
C PHE A 178 2.66 8.74 22.62
N GLY A 179 3.30 7.94 23.45
CA GLY A 179 4.68 7.48 23.23
C GLY A 179 4.82 6.55 22.02
N ILE A 180 3.93 5.57 21.86
CA ILE A 180 4.01 4.56 20.82
C ILE A 180 3.32 4.98 19.53
N TRP A 181 2.24 5.79 19.63
CA TRP A 181 1.42 6.07 18.46
C TRP A 181 1.45 7.55 18.06
N TYR A 182 0.94 8.45 18.88
CA TYR A 182 0.69 9.81 18.43
C TYR A 182 1.98 10.58 18.09
N ILE A 183 2.96 10.60 18.98
CA ILE A 183 4.20 11.37 18.76
C ILE A 183 4.96 10.84 17.54
N PRO A 184 5.28 9.54 17.42
CA PRO A 184 5.95 9.03 16.25
C PRO A 184 5.16 9.23 14.96
N LEU A 185 3.83 9.07 14.98
CA LEU A 185 2.95 9.29 13.84
C LEU A 185 3.07 10.73 13.32
N PHE A 186 2.93 11.72 14.21
CA PHE A 186 3.03 13.13 13.84
C PHE A 186 4.42 13.49 13.30
N VAL A 187 5.47 12.99 13.94
CA VAL A 187 6.85 13.21 13.49
C VAL A 187 7.06 12.62 12.09
N LEU A 188 6.64 11.39 11.84
CA LEU A 188 6.81 10.75 10.54
C LEU A 188 5.98 11.43 9.45
N ILE A 189 4.72 11.80 9.73
CA ILE A 189 3.89 12.56 8.79
C ILE A 189 4.52 13.90 8.46
N PHE A 190 5.03 14.63 9.46
CA PHE A 190 5.69 15.91 9.24
C PHE A 190 6.97 15.77 8.39
N LEU A 191 7.80 14.76 8.68
CA LEU A 191 8.99 14.45 7.88
C LEU A 191 8.63 14.08 6.46
N MET A 192 7.63 13.21 6.26
CA MET A 192 7.16 12.80 4.96
C MET A 192 6.62 13.98 4.14
N MET A 193 5.81 14.85 4.75
CA MET A 193 5.33 16.08 4.11
C MET A 193 6.49 17.01 3.71
N SER A 194 7.44 17.21 4.60
CA SER A 194 8.62 18.06 4.33
C SER A 194 9.46 17.53 3.18
N CYS A 195 9.73 16.22 3.17
CA CYS A 195 10.43 15.55 2.07
C CYS A 195 9.66 15.67 0.76
N TYR A 196 8.34 15.47 0.79
CA TYR A 196 7.51 15.51 -0.41
C TYR A 196 7.42 16.92 -1.00
N LEU A 197 7.26 17.95 -0.16
CA LEU A 197 7.30 19.36 -0.59
C LEU A 197 8.65 19.72 -1.18
N HIS A 198 9.74 19.24 -0.58
CA HIS A 198 11.10 19.48 -1.11
C HIS A 198 11.31 18.78 -2.47
N ILE A 199 10.86 17.52 -2.63
CA ILE A 199 10.86 16.82 -3.93
C ILE A 199 10.12 17.66 -4.97
N PHE A 200 8.92 18.14 -4.64
CA PHE A 200 8.10 18.94 -5.56
C PHE A 200 8.79 20.25 -5.94
N TYR A 201 9.39 20.95 -4.98
CA TYR A 201 10.14 22.18 -5.21
C TYR A 201 11.33 21.94 -6.16
N ILE A 202 12.15 20.93 -5.89
CA ILE A 202 13.30 20.59 -6.73
C ILE A 202 12.87 20.15 -8.13
N ALA A 203 11.83 19.33 -8.25
CA ALA A 203 11.30 18.91 -9.55
C ALA A 203 10.86 20.14 -10.39
N LYS A 204 10.13 21.08 -9.77
CA LYS A 204 9.71 22.32 -10.42
C LYS A 204 10.91 23.19 -10.82
N LYS A 205 11.90 23.34 -9.93
CA LYS A 205 13.13 24.12 -10.21
C LYS A 205 13.91 23.52 -11.38
N ARG A 206 14.04 22.19 -11.46
CA ARG A 206 14.76 21.51 -12.55
C ARG A 206 14.10 21.71 -13.92
N VAL A 207 12.77 21.69 -13.98
CA VAL A 207 12.03 21.99 -15.23
C VAL A 207 12.33 23.41 -15.72
N LEU A 208 12.51 24.36 -14.80
CA LEU A 208 12.78 25.76 -15.15
C LEU A 208 14.26 26.06 -15.48
N THR A 209 15.20 25.22 -15.01
CA THR A 209 16.66 25.50 -15.10
C THR A 209 17.36 24.57 -16.11
N TRP A 210 16.66 24.01 -17.06
CA TRP A 210 17.23 23.12 -18.07
C TRP A 210 18.09 23.89 -19.09
N SER A 211 19.36 24.10 -18.76
CA SER A 211 20.36 24.76 -19.62
C SER A 211 21.75 24.15 -19.40
N GLY A 212 21.91 22.85 -19.58
CA GLY A 212 23.20 22.18 -19.47
C GLY A 212 23.61 21.48 -20.78
N PRO A 213 24.92 21.20 -20.99
CA PRO A 213 25.35 20.43 -22.14
C PRO A 213 24.71 19.05 -22.19
N TYR A 214 24.24 18.65 -23.34
CA TYR A 214 23.57 17.37 -23.58
C TYR A 214 24.57 16.22 -23.43
N ASP A 215 24.34 15.37 -22.40
CA ASP A 215 25.09 14.13 -22.19
C ASP A 215 24.10 12.95 -22.37
N PRO A 216 24.21 12.19 -23.48
CA PRO A 216 23.23 11.16 -23.82
C PRO A 216 23.19 9.98 -22.84
N GLU A 217 24.31 9.64 -22.20
CA GLU A 217 24.33 8.54 -21.20
C GLU A 217 23.64 8.94 -19.90
N LYS A 218 23.89 10.15 -19.41
CA LYS A 218 23.20 10.70 -18.24
C LYS A 218 21.71 10.84 -18.50
N GLU A 219 21.33 11.30 -19.70
CA GLU A 219 19.93 11.48 -20.04
C GLU A 219 19.20 10.13 -20.11
N ARG A 220 19.81 9.12 -20.72
CA ARG A 220 19.27 7.76 -20.76
C ARG A 220 19.10 7.16 -19.36
N SER A 221 20.10 7.34 -18.48
CA SER A 221 20.03 6.88 -17.08
C SER A 221 18.93 7.59 -16.31
N LYS A 222 18.74 8.91 -16.51
CA LYS A 222 17.65 9.70 -15.88
C LYS A 222 16.27 9.25 -16.36
N ILE A 223 16.10 8.99 -17.64
CA ILE A 223 14.84 8.51 -18.22
C ILE A 223 14.47 7.16 -17.63
N LEU A 224 15.41 6.22 -17.57
CA LEU A 224 15.17 4.89 -16.97
C LEU A 224 14.79 5.01 -15.49
N LEU A 225 15.53 5.81 -14.73
CA LEU A 225 15.25 6.06 -13.32
C LEU A 225 13.88 6.73 -13.11
N ALA A 226 13.55 7.70 -13.97
CA ALA A 226 12.25 8.38 -13.92
C ALA A 226 11.08 7.42 -14.21
N GLN A 227 11.26 6.47 -15.13
CA GLN A 227 10.28 5.43 -15.44
C GLN A 227 10.08 4.47 -14.26
N GLU A 228 11.18 4.04 -13.60
CA GLU A 228 11.09 3.16 -12.43
C GLU A 228 10.40 3.82 -11.23
N ILE A 229 10.60 5.13 -11.05
CA ILE A 229 10.07 5.89 -9.90
C ILE A 229 8.65 6.40 -10.15
N LYS A 230 8.26 6.56 -11.42
CA LYS A 230 6.95 7.10 -11.80
C LYS A 230 5.76 6.48 -11.06
N PRO A 231 5.70 5.14 -10.86
CA PRO A 231 4.61 4.52 -10.11
C PRO A 231 4.54 4.94 -8.64
N LEU A 232 5.70 5.25 -8.01
CA LEU A 232 5.80 5.52 -6.58
C LEU A 232 5.31 6.90 -6.15
N LYS A 233 5.32 7.88 -7.06
CA LYS A 233 5.14 9.30 -6.71
C LYS A 233 3.77 9.64 -6.10
N TRP A 234 2.74 8.86 -6.38
CA TRP A 234 1.39 9.14 -5.90
C TRP A 234 1.06 8.49 -4.55
N TYR A 235 1.79 7.44 -4.14
CA TYR A 235 1.50 6.72 -2.90
C TYR A 235 1.57 7.60 -1.64
N PRO A 236 2.59 8.46 -1.45
CA PRO A 236 2.62 9.35 -0.30
C PRO A 236 1.46 10.34 -0.27
N SER A 237 1.10 10.92 -1.42
CA SER A 237 -0.02 11.87 -1.52
C SER A 237 -1.35 11.23 -1.16
N VAL A 238 -1.60 10.02 -1.67
CA VAL A 238 -2.84 9.29 -1.43
C VAL A 238 -2.90 8.80 0.02
N TYR A 239 -1.79 8.32 0.56
CA TYR A 239 -1.71 7.96 1.97
C TYR A 239 -2.08 9.14 2.87
N LEU A 240 -1.50 10.33 2.62
CA LEU A 240 -1.82 11.54 3.36
C LEU A 240 -3.28 11.94 3.25
N ALA A 241 -3.86 11.85 2.05
CA ALA A 241 -5.27 12.18 1.81
C ALA A 241 -6.21 11.25 2.59
N VAL A 242 -5.95 9.94 2.57
CA VAL A 242 -6.76 8.92 3.28
C VAL A 242 -6.56 9.03 4.80
N SER A 243 -5.36 9.37 5.27
CA SER A 243 -5.04 9.50 6.69
C SER A 243 -5.51 10.81 7.32
N LEU A 244 -6.03 11.77 6.54
CA LEU A 244 -6.40 13.10 7.03
C LEU A 244 -7.45 13.05 8.14
N PHE A 245 -8.56 12.36 7.91
CA PHE A 245 -9.64 12.25 8.90
C PHE A 245 -9.25 11.39 10.12
N PRO A 246 -8.57 10.24 9.96
CA PRO A 246 -7.96 9.53 11.06
C PRO A 246 -7.06 10.43 11.91
N LEU A 247 -6.20 11.24 11.28
CA LEU A 247 -5.30 12.16 11.97
C LEU A 247 -6.07 13.20 12.79
N ILE A 248 -7.07 13.86 12.19
CA ILE A 248 -7.90 14.86 12.88
C ILE A 248 -8.64 14.22 14.07
N ASN A 249 -9.22 13.02 13.87
CA ASN A 249 -9.89 12.31 14.95
C ASN A 249 -8.93 11.93 16.09
N ARG A 250 -7.70 11.53 15.77
CA ARG A 250 -6.68 11.22 16.77
C ARG A 250 -6.24 12.45 17.54
N VAL A 251 -6.09 13.61 16.87
CA VAL A 251 -5.80 14.88 17.52
C VAL A 251 -6.94 15.27 18.48
N HIS A 252 -8.18 15.21 18.00
CA HIS A 252 -9.35 15.49 18.85
C HIS A 252 -9.38 14.61 20.10
N ASN A 253 -9.26 13.30 19.93
CA ASN A 253 -9.30 12.34 21.06
C ASN A 253 -8.09 12.49 22.00
N ALA A 254 -6.98 13.06 21.55
CA ALA A 254 -5.83 13.37 22.42
C ALA A 254 -6.10 14.55 23.35
N PHE A 255 -6.91 15.54 22.92
CA PHE A 255 -7.26 16.72 23.72
C PHE A 255 -8.55 16.54 24.52
N ASP A 256 -9.53 15.82 23.98
CA ASP A 256 -10.83 15.58 24.62
C ASP A 256 -11.26 14.10 24.45
N PRO A 257 -10.68 13.20 25.27
CA PRO A 257 -10.96 11.77 25.17
C PRO A 257 -12.39 11.40 25.61
N ASN A 258 -13.03 12.24 26.43
CA ASN A 258 -14.34 11.93 27.05
C ASN A 258 -15.53 12.30 26.15
N HIS A 259 -15.32 13.11 25.11
CA HIS A 259 -16.39 13.58 24.21
C HIS A 259 -16.10 13.22 22.76
N PRO A 260 -16.19 11.95 22.35
CA PRO A 260 -15.95 11.54 20.97
C PRO A 260 -17.00 12.13 20.03
N VAL A 261 -16.55 12.78 18.95
CA VAL A 261 -17.43 13.35 17.92
C VAL A 261 -17.82 12.27 16.92
N PHE A 262 -19.09 11.89 16.87
CA PHE A 262 -19.62 10.82 16.02
C PHE A 262 -19.22 10.99 14.54
N VAL A 263 -19.42 12.19 13.95
CA VAL A 263 -19.11 12.46 12.54
C VAL A 263 -17.61 12.26 12.25
N LEU A 264 -16.76 12.71 13.17
CA LEU A 264 -15.32 12.60 13.01
C LEU A 264 -14.86 11.14 13.14
N THR A 265 -15.44 10.39 14.08
CA THR A 265 -15.20 8.95 14.22
C THR A 265 -15.70 8.18 12.99
N LEU A 266 -16.87 8.57 12.44
CA LEU A 266 -17.40 7.96 11.22
C LEU A 266 -16.49 8.20 10.02
N LEU A 267 -16.01 9.41 9.81
CA LEU A 267 -15.06 9.73 8.75
C LEU A 267 -13.74 8.98 8.93
N HIS A 268 -13.28 8.83 10.16
CA HIS A 268 -12.09 8.03 10.49
C HIS A 268 -12.28 6.57 10.05
N VAL A 269 -13.36 5.91 10.46
CA VAL A 269 -13.57 4.49 10.13
C VAL A 269 -13.94 4.23 8.66
N ILE A 270 -14.39 5.26 7.93
CA ILE A 270 -14.51 5.19 6.48
C ILE A 270 -13.13 5.17 5.84
N THR A 271 -12.25 6.09 6.24
CA THR A 271 -11.01 6.35 5.50
C THR A 271 -9.84 5.49 5.97
N ALA A 272 -9.69 5.21 7.27
CA ALA A 272 -8.57 4.45 7.79
C ALA A 272 -8.39 3.07 7.11
N PRO A 273 -9.43 2.23 6.94
CA PRO A 273 -9.25 0.94 6.30
C PRO A 273 -9.03 1.04 4.78
N LEU A 274 -9.30 2.19 4.14
CA LEU A 274 -9.28 2.32 2.67
C LEU A 274 -7.87 2.42 2.06
N HIS A 275 -6.81 2.28 2.84
CA HIS A 275 -5.44 2.34 2.33
C HIS A 275 -5.18 1.35 1.18
N GLY A 276 -5.67 0.12 1.29
CA GLY A 276 -5.52 -0.91 0.25
C GLY A 276 -6.27 -0.56 -1.04
N LEU A 277 -7.52 -0.09 -0.93
CA LEU A 277 -8.28 0.36 -2.10
C LEU A 277 -7.63 1.59 -2.75
N ALA A 278 -7.19 2.56 -1.95
CA ALA A 278 -6.52 3.76 -2.42
C ALA A 278 -5.21 3.42 -3.15
N ASN A 279 -4.43 2.49 -2.62
CA ASN A 279 -3.23 1.96 -3.27
C ASN A 279 -3.58 1.27 -4.60
N ALA A 280 -4.66 0.49 -4.66
CA ALA A 280 -5.12 -0.17 -5.88
C ALA A 280 -5.56 0.84 -6.96
N ILE A 281 -6.22 1.92 -6.56
CA ILE A 281 -6.59 3.01 -7.46
C ILE A 281 -5.34 3.68 -8.04
N VAL A 282 -4.35 4.01 -7.20
CA VAL A 282 -3.08 4.61 -7.64
C VAL A 282 -2.34 3.68 -8.61
N PHE A 283 -2.31 2.39 -8.29
CA PHE A 283 -1.69 1.38 -9.14
C PHE A 283 -2.41 1.27 -10.50
N GLY A 284 -3.75 1.39 -10.50
CA GLY A 284 -4.57 1.41 -11.71
C GLY A 284 -4.42 2.68 -12.56
N PHE A 285 -4.03 3.83 -11.97
CA PHE A 285 -3.75 5.05 -12.74
C PHE A 285 -2.45 4.99 -13.55
N ASP A 286 -1.60 4.00 -13.32
CA ASP A 286 -0.44 3.79 -14.17
C ASP A 286 -0.89 3.30 -15.56
N ARG A 287 -0.68 4.17 -16.56
CA ARG A 287 -1.11 3.94 -17.95
C ARG A 287 -0.49 2.65 -18.54
N GLU A 288 0.69 2.30 -18.10
CA GLU A 288 1.38 1.09 -18.53
C GLU A 288 0.70 -0.16 -17.96
N THR A 289 0.29 -0.12 -16.70
CA THR A 289 -0.49 -1.19 -16.07
C THR A 289 -1.87 -1.33 -16.74
N TRP A 290 -2.53 -0.23 -17.04
CA TRP A 290 -3.84 -0.22 -17.71
C TRP A 290 -3.78 -0.80 -19.12
N SER A 291 -2.74 -0.50 -19.88
CA SER A 291 -2.55 -1.06 -21.24
C SER A 291 -2.31 -2.57 -21.23
N GLN A 292 -1.79 -3.12 -20.12
CA GLN A 292 -1.57 -4.55 -19.93
C GLN A 292 -2.83 -5.29 -19.47
N LEU A 293 -3.85 -4.60 -18.94
CA LEU A 293 -5.10 -5.19 -18.47
C LEU A 293 -6.12 -5.51 -19.59
N ASN A 294 -5.70 -5.55 -20.84
CA ASN A 294 -6.51 -6.05 -21.95
C ASN A 294 -6.81 -7.55 -21.77
N LEU A 295 -8.01 -7.95 -22.16
CA LEU A 295 -8.48 -9.35 -22.04
C LEU A 295 -7.50 -10.35 -22.67
N THR A 296 -6.95 -10.02 -23.82
CA THR A 296 -5.96 -10.84 -24.52
C THR A 296 -4.66 -10.97 -23.73
N SER A 297 -4.14 -9.86 -23.19
CA SER A 297 -2.93 -9.86 -22.36
C SER A 297 -3.12 -10.62 -21.05
N LEU A 298 -4.32 -10.52 -20.47
CA LEU A 298 -4.71 -11.25 -19.26
C LEU A 298 -4.74 -12.76 -19.51
N GLN A 299 -5.35 -13.20 -20.62
CA GLN A 299 -5.39 -14.61 -21.03
C GLN A 299 -3.98 -15.16 -21.27
N LEU A 300 -3.16 -14.42 -22.02
CA LEU A 300 -1.77 -14.83 -22.30
C LEU A 300 -0.93 -14.90 -21.02
N ALA A 301 -1.05 -13.90 -20.14
CA ALA A 301 -0.36 -13.89 -18.87
C ALA A 301 -0.80 -15.05 -17.97
N PHE A 302 -2.11 -15.36 -17.95
CA PHE A 302 -2.64 -16.51 -17.21
C PHE A 302 -2.15 -17.83 -17.78
N GLN A 303 -2.22 -18.01 -19.12
CA GLN A 303 -1.69 -19.18 -19.79
C GLN A 303 -0.19 -19.36 -19.51
N SER A 304 0.60 -18.28 -19.54
CA SER A 304 2.03 -18.32 -19.26
C SER A 304 2.38 -18.74 -17.83
N ARG A 305 1.41 -18.69 -16.90
CA ARG A 305 1.60 -19.13 -15.51
C ARG A 305 1.30 -20.60 -15.29
N PHE A 306 0.39 -21.16 -16.10
CA PHE A 306 -0.10 -22.52 -15.94
C PHE A 306 0.34 -23.47 -17.08
N SER A 307 0.82 -22.96 -18.22
CA SER A 307 1.44 -23.75 -19.28
C SER A 307 2.93 -23.90 -19.06
N ASP A 308 3.41 -25.11 -19.27
CA ASP A 308 4.81 -25.48 -19.07
C ASP A 308 5.78 -24.63 -19.91
N THR A 309 6.94 -24.44 -19.40
CA THR A 309 7.98 -23.42 -19.59
C THR A 309 8.53 -23.25 -21.04
N THR A 310 8.18 -24.09 -21.97
CA THR A 310 8.81 -24.10 -23.31
C THR A 310 8.28 -23.05 -24.29
N LEU A 311 7.04 -22.57 -24.11
CA LEU A 311 6.45 -21.53 -24.98
C LEU A 311 6.65 -20.09 -24.50
N ILE A 312 7.19 -19.89 -23.29
CA ILE A 312 7.31 -18.58 -22.63
C ILE A 312 8.49 -17.76 -23.16
N MET A 313 9.46 -18.38 -23.82
CA MET A 313 10.66 -17.67 -24.30
C MET A 313 10.38 -16.76 -25.51
N GLU A 314 9.29 -16.98 -26.24
CA GLU A 314 9.01 -16.28 -27.50
C GLU A 314 8.15 -15.00 -27.33
N TYR A 315 7.41 -14.87 -26.21
CA TYR A 315 6.58 -13.69 -25.95
C TYR A 315 7.04 -12.91 -24.72
N ARG A 316 8.05 -12.06 -24.91
CA ARG A 316 8.25 -10.90 -24.04
C ARG A 316 7.37 -9.76 -24.59
N PRO A 317 6.45 -9.19 -23.82
CA PRO A 317 5.86 -7.90 -24.17
C PRO A 317 6.97 -6.84 -24.01
N GLY A 318 7.76 -6.70 -25.05
CA GLY A 318 8.69 -5.59 -25.24
C GLY A 318 7.95 -4.41 -25.88
N PRO A 319 8.48 -3.19 -25.79
CA PRO A 319 7.96 -2.07 -26.56
C PRO A 319 7.95 -2.46 -28.04
N VAL A 320 6.83 -2.21 -28.71
CA VAL A 320 6.66 -2.44 -30.14
C VAL A 320 7.84 -1.77 -30.86
N ARG A 321 8.76 -2.57 -31.40
CA ARG A 321 9.81 -2.05 -32.26
C ARG A 321 9.14 -1.71 -33.59
N TYR A 322 8.96 -0.44 -33.84
CA TYR A 322 8.77 0.04 -35.21
C TYR A 322 10.08 -0.17 -35.92
N VAL A 323 10.13 -1.18 -36.80
CA VAL A 323 11.19 -1.29 -37.81
C VAL A 323 10.84 -0.24 -38.86
N ALA A 324 11.55 0.89 -38.85
CA ALA A 324 11.49 1.83 -39.95
C ALA A 324 12.14 1.13 -41.15
N HIS A 325 11.34 0.70 -42.09
CA HIS A 325 11.82 0.39 -43.42
C HIS A 325 12.24 1.72 -44.07
N LEU A 326 13.53 1.99 -44.05
CA LEU A 326 14.12 2.94 -44.98
C LEU A 326 14.10 2.27 -46.36
N GLU A 327 13.08 2.58 -47.17
CA GLU A 327 13.15 2.40 -48.60
C GLU A 327 14.27 3.33 -49.11
N SER A 328 15.42 2.77 -49.41
CA SER A 328 16.39 3.44 -50.23
C SER A 328 15.96 3.27 -51.68
N ASP A 329 15.37 4.32 -52.28
CA ASP A 329 15.31 4.48 -53.71
C ASP A 329 16.74 4.48 -54.26
N SER A 330 17.18 3.37 -54.80
CA SER A 330 18.26 3.31 -55.76
C SER A 330 17.79 2.44 -56.92
N SER A 331 17.34 3.12 -57.96
CA SER A 331 17.32 2.58 -59.31
C SER A 331 18.71 2.14 -59.66
N ASP A 332 18.94 0.82 -59.88
CA ASP A 332 19.60 0.28 -61.09
C ASP A 332 19.74 -1.26 -61.01
N SER A 333 19.32 -1.84 -62.12
CA SER A 333 19.73 -3.10 -62.78
C SER A 333 19.77 -4.41 -62.00
N CYS A 334 19.02 -5.34 -62.59
CA CYS A 334 19.09 -6.80 -62.51
C CYS A 334 20.46 -7.36 -62.15
N ASP A 335 20.57 -8.19 -61.12
CA ASP A 335 21.09 -9.54 -61.32
C ASP A 335 20.78 -10.46 -60.10
N ASP A 336 20.80 -11.73 -60.42
CA ASP A 336 20.42 -12.90 -59.68
C ASP A 336 20.94 -13.04 -58.23
N GLY A 337 20.10 -13.59 -57.38
CA GLY A 337 20.49 -14.65 -56.45
C GLY A 337 20.89 -14.25 -55.04
N THR A 338 20.11 -14.82 -54.10
CA THR A 338 20.40 -15.06 -52.68
C THR A 338 20.35 -13.86 -51.73
N GLY A 339 19.18 -13.70 -51.14
CA GLY A 339 18.93 -12.81 -50.01
C GLY A 339 19.69 -13.23 -48.74
N ALA A 340 20.74 -12.48 -48.43
CA ALA A 340 21.36 -12.55 -47.12
C ALA A 340 20.59 -11.65 -46.14
N ILE A 341 19.84 -12.27 -45.23
CA ILE A 341 19.23 -11.58 -44.10
C ILE A 341 20.34 -11.17 -43.14
N TYR A 342 20.73 -9.90 -43.16
CA TYR A 342 21.55 -9.32 -42.10
C TYR A 342 20.71 -9.13 -40.85
N SER A 343 20.71 -10.16 -40.00
CA SER A 343 20.29 -10.05 -38.61
C SER A 343 21.40 -9.38 -37.80
N SER A 344 21.29 -8.09 -37.55
CA SER A 344 22.10 -7.44 -36.53
C SER A 344 21.60 -7.83 -35.16
N THR A 345 22.09 -8.93 -34.64
CA THR A 345 21.97 -9.30 -33.23
C THR A 345 22.79 -8.32 -32.42
N MET A 346 22.10 -7.38 -31.79
CA MET A 346 22.67 -6.64 -30.66
C MET A 346 22.73 -7.56 -29.49
N THR A 347 23.93 -8.03 -29.15
CA THR A 347 24.28 -8.92 -28.07
C THR A 347 23.77 -8.37 -26.75
N SER A 348 23.00 -9.21 -26.06
CA SER A 348 22.64 -9.03 -24.66
C SER A 348 23.92 -8.95 -23.81
N TRP A 349 24.04 -7.92 -23.00
CA TRP A 349 25.05 -7.86 -21.96
C TRP A 349 24.73 -8.92 -20.90
N ASP A 350 25.54 -9.97 -20.96
CA ASP A 350 25.63 -11.03 -19.96
C ASP A 350 26.27 -10.42 -18.69
N ARG A 351 25.55 -10.43 -17.59
CA ARG A 351 26.08 -10.07 -16.28
C ARG A 351 26.31 -11.34 -15.49
N ARG A 352 27.57 -11.59 -15.23
CA ARG A 352 28.06 -12.47 -14.15
C ARG A 352 28.97 -11.69 -13.22
N PRO A 353 29.20 -12.22 -12.06
CA PRO A 353 28.37 -12.47 -10.87
C PRO A 353 28.41 -11.29 -9.91
#